data_d31687f15c3be8326604d13186c469f1
#
_entry.id   d31687f15c3be8326604d13186c469f1
#
_cell.length_a   1.000
_cell.length_b   1.000
_cell.length_c   1.000
_cell.angle_alpha   90.00
_cell.angle_beta   90.00
_cell.angle_gamma   90.00
#
_symmetry.space_group_name_H-M   'P 1'
#
loop_
_entity.id
_entity.type
_entity.pdbx_description
1 polymer ?
#
loop_
_entity_poly.entity_id
_entity_poly.type
_entity_poly.pdbx_seq_one_letter_code
_entity_poly.pdbx_strand_id
1 'polypeptide(L)'
;MIAIGKLIWDSWNTTHITRHNVIPEEVEAVCHNNPLVLQGQKKGRLVVISKTEVQRLLGVVLDAKGKGTFYPVTAYDANAHDTALYNRLQGGEDDETNKE
;
A
#
# COMPACT_ATOMS: atom_id res chain seq x y z
N MET A 1 -7.23 -14.47 0.63
CA MET A 1 -6.53 -13.40 -0.09
C MET A 1 -7.43 -12.19 -0.26
N ILE A 2 -6.89 -11.01 -0.07
CA ILE A 2 -7.67 -9.79 -0.19
C ILE A 2 -7.33 -9.12 -1.51
N ALA A 3 -8.37 -8.87 -2.29
CA ALA A 3 -8.20 -8.16 -3.55
C ALA A 3 -8.69 -6.74 -3.38
N ILE A 4 -7.87 -5.78 -3.77
CA ILE A 4 -8.23 -4.38 -3.70
C ILE A 4 -8.79 -3.99 -5.06
N GLY A 5 -10.10 -3.76 -5.09
CA GLY A 5 -10.75 -3.42 -6.34
C GLY A 5 -10.74 -1.93 -6.61
N LYS A 6 -11.66 -1.21 -6.00
CA LYS A 6 -11.84 0.20 -6.29
C LYS A 6 -11.45 1.06 -5.10
N LEU A 7 -10.80 2.18 -5.38
CA LEU A 7 -10.46 3.16 -4.35
C LEU A 7 -11.37 4.37 -4.47
N ILE A 8 -11.79 4.88 -3.32
CA ILE A 8 -12.67 6.05 -3.26
C ILE A 8 -11.85 7.29 -2.99
N TRP A 9 -11.95 8.28 -3.87
CA TRP A 9 -11.22 9.53 -3.72
C TRP A 9 -12.17 10.69 -3.49
N ASP A 10 -11.79 11.58 -2.58
CA ASP A 10 -12.51 12.82 -2.36
C ASP A 10 -11.49 13.90 -2.04
N SER A 11 -11.94 15.11 -1.76
CA SER A 11 -11.01 16.20 -1.52
C SER A 11 -10.23 16.01 -0.23
N TRP A 12 -10.81 15.33 0.74
CA TRP A 12 -10.14 15.16 2.02
C TRP A 12 -8.91 14.25 1.89
N ASN A 13 -9.11 13.05 1.35
CA ASN A 13 -7.97 12.13 1.29
C ASN A 13 -6.94 12.53 0.24
N THR A 14 -7.40 13.14 -0.86
CA THR A 14 -6.48 13.63 -1.87
C THR A 14 -5.57 14.71 -1.28
N THR A 15 -6.14 15.64 -0.52
CA THR A 15 -5.35 16.68 0.12
C THR A 15 -4.43 16.09 1.18
N HIS A 16 -4.95 15.12 1.93
CA HIS A 16 -4.19 14.55 3.02
C HIS A 16 -2.92 13.85 2.55
N ILE A 17 -3.00 13.03 1.51
CA ILE A 17 -1.83 12.32 1.03
C ILE A 17 -0.81 13.26 0.40
N THR A 18 -1.27 14.38 -0.14
CA THR A 18 -0.37 15.37 -0.71
C THR A 18 0.62 15.89 0.32
N ARG A 19 0.22 15.94 1.57
CA ARG A 19 1.10 16.38 2.65
C ARG A 19 2.29 15.45 2.83
N HIS A 20 2.17 14.23 2.34
CA HIS A 20 3.25 13.25 2.39
C HIS A 20 3.92 13.09 1.04
N ASN A 21 3.69 14.03 0.13
CA ASN A 21 4.25 14.01 -1.22
C ASN A 21 3.82 12.78 -1.99
N VAL A 22 2.56 12.38 -1.82
CA VAL A 22 1.98 11.25 -2.53
C VAL A 22 0.77 11.74 -3.30
N ILE A 23 0.59 11.24 -4.52
CA ILE A 23 -0.57 11.60 -5.34
C ILE A 23 -1.44 10.36 -5.54
N PRO A 24 -2.73 10.55 -5.88
CA PRO A 24 -3.64 9.42 -6.04
C PRO A 24 -3.14 8.36 -7.02
N GLU A 25 -2.51 8.78 -8.11
CA GLU A 25 -1.99 7.83 -9.10
C GLU A 25 -0.96 6.89 -8.48
N GLU A 26 -0.16 7.38 -7.55
CA GLU A 26 0.82 6.54 -6.87
C GLU A 26 0.14 5.52 -5.96
N VAL A 27 -0.91 5.95 -5.27
CA VAL A 27 -1.67 5.04 -4.40
C VAL A 27 -2.33 3.96 -5.23
N GLU A 28 -2.92 4.34 -6.38
CA GLU A 28 -3.53 3.36 -7.27
C GLU A 28 -2.50 2.35 -7.74
N ALA A 29 -1.32 2.83 -8.14
CA ALA A 29 -0.27 1.93 -8.60
C ALA A 29 0.14 0.95 -7.50
N VAL A 30 0.33 1.45 -6.30
CA VAL A 30 0.74 0.62 -5.17
C VAL A 30 -0.30 -0.44 -4.86
N CYS A 31 -1.56 -0.05 -4.81
CA CYS A 31 -2.62 -0.98 -4.42
C CYS A 31 -2.86 -2.06 -5.46
N HIS A 32 -2.47 -1.81 -6.70
CA HIS A 32 -2.71 -2.75 -7.78
C HIS A 32 -1.43 -3.39 -8.34
N ASN A 33 -0.31 -3.25 -7.63
CA ASN A 33 0.97 -3.82 -8.05
C ASN A 33 1.40 -4.91 -7.08
N ASN A 34 0.65 -6.00 -7.06
CA ASN A 34 0.97 -7.17 -6.24
C ASN A 34 1.38 -6.78 -4.82
N PRO A 35 0.54 -6.07 -4.09
CA PRO A 35 0.95 -5.50 -2.82
C PRO A 35 0.99 -6.51 -1.69
N LEU A 36 1.80 -6.19 -0.68
CA LEU A 36 1.71 -6.85 0.60
C LEU A 36 0.55 -6.20 1.36
N VAL A 37 -0.40 -7.01 1.82
CA VAL A 37 -1.58 -6.50 2.51
C VAL A 37 -1.55 -7.01 3.95
N LEU A 38 -1.57 -6.08 4.88
CA LEU A 38 -1.51 -6.39 6.30
C LEU A 38 -2.77 -5.92 7.00
N GLN A 39 -3.11 -6.60 8.08
CA GLN A 39 -4.23 -6.19 8.93
C GLN A 39 -3.84 -4.91 9.65
N GLY A 40 -4.72 -3.91 9.60
CA GLY A 40 -4.50 -2.69 10.34
C GLY A 40 -4.94 -2.82 11.78
N GLN A 41 -4.85 -1.72 12.53
CA GLN A 41 -5.15 -1.74 13.94
C GLN A 41 -6.64 -1.70 14.24
N LYS A 42 -7.44 -1.26 13.28
CA LYS A 42 -8.88 -1.23 13.42
C LYS A 42 -9.49 -2.29 12.54
N LYS A 43 -10.65 -2.81 12.98
CA LYS A 43 -11.40 -3.74 12.14
C LYS A 43 -11.73 -3.05 10.82
N GLY A 44 -11.50 -3.77 9.73
CA GLY A 44 -11.77 -3.22 8.40
C GLY A 44 -10.69 -2.32 7.86
N ARG A 45 -9.60 -2.14 8.61
CA ARG A 45 -8.50 -1.30 8.16
C ARG A 45 -7.32 -2.16 7.73
N LEU A 46 -6.75 -1.81 6.59
CA LEU A 46 -5.62 -2.53 6.03
C LEU A 46 -4.44 -1.60 5.84
N VAL A 47 -3.24 -2.17 5.88
CA VAL A 47 -2.04 -1.44 5.50
C VAL A 47 -1.48 -2.17 4.29
N VAL A 48 -1.27 -1.44 3.22
CA VAL A 48 -0.86 -1.99 1.93
C VAL A 48 0.50 -1.43 1.58
N ILE A 49 1.44 -2.29 1.24
CA ILE A 49 2.81 -1.87 0.94
C ILE A 49 3.19 -2.42 -0.43
N SER A 50 3.61 -1.55 -1.32
CA SER A 50 4.13 -1.95 -2.62
C SER A 50 4.87 -0.79 -3.26
N LYS A 51 5.32 -0.98 -4.49
CA LYS A 51 6.13 -0.01 -5.20
C LYS A 51 5.33 0.70 -6.27
N THR A 52 5.65 1.96 -6.48
CA THR A 52 5.14 2.71 -7.62
C THR A 52 5.91 2.30 -8.87
N GLU A 53 5.53 2.87 -10.00
CA GLU A 53 6.19 2.56 -11.27
C GLU A 53 7.64 2.99 -11.28
N VAL A 54 8.00 3.98 -10.46
CA VAL A 54 9.38 4.43 -10.36
C VAL A 54 10.09 3.80 -9.16
N GLN A 55 9.54 2.70 -8.67
CA GLN A 55 10.17 1.90 -7.61
C GLN A 55 10.19 2.58 -6.25
N ARG A 56 9.30 3.55 -6.03
CA ARG A 56 9.15 4.19 -4.72
C ARG A 56 8.25 3.31 -3.87
N LEU A 57 8.72 2.92 -2.69
CA LEU A 57 7.97 2.02 -1.80
C LEU A 57 7.10 2.85 -0.87
N LEU A 58 5.80 2.59 -0.93
CA LEU A 58 4.81 3.34 -0.14
C LEU A 58 4.02 2.41 0.75
N GLY A 59 3.60 2.95 1.90
CA GLY A 59 2.57 2.32 2.71
C GLY A 59 1.29 3.10 2.52
N VAL A 60 0.18 2.39 2.40
CA VAL A 60 -1.13 3.01 2.23
C VAL A 60 -2.08 2.40 3.24
N VAL A 61 -2.80 3.26 3.96
CA VAL A 61 -3.80 2.82 4.92
C VAL A 61 -5.16 2.91 4.26
N LEU A 62 -5.89 1.80 4.24
CA LEU A 62 -7.20 1.72 3.61
C LEU A 62 -8.26 1.31 4.61
N ASP A 63 -9.47 1.86 4.45
CA ASP A 63 -10.64 1.38 5.19
C ASP A 63 -11.54 0.64 4.23
N ALA A 64 -11.95 -0.56 4.60
CA ALA A 64 -12.85 -1.37 3.79
C ALA A 64 -14.24 -0.78 3.80
N LYS A 65 -14.83 -0.68 2.60
CA LYS A 65 -16.19 -0.17 2.45
C LYS A 65 -17.13 -1.22 1.87
N GLY A 66 -16.62 -2.44 1.68
CA GLY A 66 -17.45 -3.55 1.19
C GLY A 66 -17.27 -3.77 -0.30
N LYS A 67 -17.40 -5.02 -0.71
CA LYS A 67 -17.42 -5.42 -2.12
C LYS A 67 -16.15 -5.02 -2.87
N GLY A 68 -15.00 -5.11 -2.19
CA GLY A 68 -13.74 -4.80 -2.84
C GLY A 68 -13.47 -3.32 -3.00
N THR A 69 -14.24 -2.47 -2.33
CA THR A 69 -14.09 -1.03 -2.38
C THR A 69 -13.41 -0.55 -1.10
N PHE A 70 -12.43 0.34 -1.24
CA PHE A 70 -11.65 0.80 -0.10
C PHE A 70 -11.48 2.32 -0.15
N TYR A 71 -11.40 2.92 1.02
CA TYR A 71 -11.19 4.35 1.15
C TYR A 71 -9.76 4.60 1.63
N PRO A 72 -8.90 5.21 0.80
CA PRO A 72 -7.55 5.54 1.25
C PRO A 72 -7.59 6.59 2.34
N VAL A 73 -7.06 6.25 3.51
CA VAL A 73 -7.04 7.16 4.64
C VAL A 73 -5.79 8.01 4.60
N THR A 74 -4.64 7.39 4.34
CA THR A 74 -3.39 8.09 4.21
C THR A 74 -2.40 7.24 3.44
N ALA A 75 -1.31 7.87 3.01
CA ALA A 75 -0.22 7.18 2.33
C ALA A 75 1.09 7.86 2.73
N TYR A 76 2.16 7.08 2.77
CA TYR A 76 3.44 7.60 3.25
C TYR A 76 4.58 6.76 2.69
N ASP A 77 5.80 7.31 2.70
CA ASP A 77 6.96 6.54 2.34
C ASP A 77 7.15 5.42 3.36
N ALA A 78 7.38 4.21 2.88
CA ALA A 78 7.55 3.08 3.77
C ALA A 78 8.77 3.30 4.65
N ASN A 79 8.61 3.00 5.95
CA ASN A 79 9.73 3.14 6.86
C ASN A 79 10.62 1.89 6.80
N ALA A 80 11.66 1.87 7.63
CA ALA A 80 12.61 0.75 7.59
C ALA A 80 11.95 -0.58 7.93
N HIS A 81 11.03 -0.57 8.88
CA HIS A 81 10.32 -1.80 9.26
C HIS A 81 9.46 -2.31 8.11
N ASP A 82 8.69 -1.41 7.50
CA ASP A 82 7.82 -1.77 6.38
C ASP A 82 8.64 -2.27 5.19
N THR A 83 9.76 -1.60 4.94
CA THR A 83 10.63 -1.97 3.84
C THR A 83 11.20 -3.38 4.03
N ALA A 84 11.66 -3.66 5.24
CA ALA A 84 12.20 -4.98 5.53
C ALA A 84 11.13 -6.06 5.40
N LEU A 85 9.93 -5.76 5.87
CA LEU A 85 8.83 -6.72 5.82
C LEU A 85 8.44 -6.99 4.37
N TYR A 86 8.33 -5.94 3.57
CA TYR A 86 7.98 -6.08 2.17
C TYR A 86 9.04 -6.92 1.43
N ASN A 87 10.30 -6.61 1.65
CA ASN A 87 11.37 -7.35 0.98
C ASN A 87 11.37 -8.81 1.37
N ARG A 88 11.08 -9.10 2.62
CA ARG A 88 11.07 -10.48 3.07
C ARG A 88 9.90 -11.27 2.52
N LEU A 89 8.72 -10.63 2.41
CA LEU A 89 7.50 -11.35 2.05
C LEU A 89 7.13 -11.23 0.58
N GLN A 90 7.50 -10.15 -0.08
CA GLN A 90 7.14 -9.92 -1.48
C GLN A 90 8.34 -9.88 -2.40
N GLY A 91 9.42 -9.27 -1.94
CA GLY A 91 10.62 -9.18 -2.74
C GLY A 91 11.67 -10.19 -2.37
N GLY A 92 11.41 -10.97 -1.33
CA GLY A 92 12.42 -11.82 -0.77
C GLY A 92 12.83 -12.99 -1.63
N GLU A 93 12.00 -13.34 -2.59
CA GLU A 93 12.35 -14.42 -3.47
C GLU A 93 13.64 -14.12 -4.21
N ASP A 94 13.92 -12.85 -4.43
CA ASP A 94 15.20 -12.49 -5.04
C ASP A 94 16.35 -12.84 -4.13
N ASP A 95 16.16 -12.59 -2.86
CA ASP A 95 17.18 -12.93 -1.89
C ASP A 95 17.37 -14.42 -1.77
N GLU A 96 16.28 -15.14 -1.85
CA GLU A 96 16.35 -16.58 -1.78
C GLU A 96 17.13 -17.13 -2.94
N THR A 97 16.91 -16.57 -4.08
CA THR A 97 17.64 -16.97 -5.26
C THR A 97 19.13 -16.74 -5.05
N ASN A 98 19.45 -15.65 -4.43
CA ASN A 98 20.84 -15.29 -4.22
C ASN A 98 21.53 -16.22 -3.26
N LYS A 99 20.79 -16.79 -2.34
CA LYS A 99 21.40 -17.65 -1.36
C LYS A 99 21.87 -18.96 -1.94
N GLU A 100 21.29 -19.27 -3.03
CA GLU A 100 21.64 -20.53 -3.67
C GLU A 100 22.80 -20.33 -4.58
#